data_f4ce75694f64ffe89e0488f09b042da9
#
_entry.id   f4ce75694f64ffe89e0488f09b042da9
#
_cell.length_a   1.000
_cell.length_b   1.000
_cell.length_c   1.000
_cell.angle_alpha   90.00
_cell.angle_beta   90.00
_cell.angle_gamma   90.00
#
_symmetry.space_group_name_H-M   'P 1'
#
loop_
_entity.id
_entity.type
_entity.pdbx_description
1 polymer ?
#
loop_
_entity_poly.entity_id
_entity_poly.type
_entity_poly.pdbx_seq_one_letter_code
_entity_poly.pdbx_strand_id
1 'polypeptide(L)'
;MKISVRKFQELYSISNIETNEAEKSSLLVQCLTGKNQDEVDKMPIGKYNELCQKINTEFAKYTGDMNLGKPRNWVWVKNRLYFINYDIAKPPMNAGRYVEIATFSDDIIGNMHKIMATMVTPMRMTYKGLQPKKKKDHEQIANDMLEMDFGVVYHSCLFFYAVFTKSIQNSIIYFKSIAEDGAKVEEVVQNLCELLDGSVMANWYQSLKISV
;
A
#
# COMPACT_ATOMS: atom_id res chain seq x y z
N MET A 1 -17.28 -5.42 -3.63
CA MET A 1 -17.47 -4.87 -2.25
C MET A 1 -16.37 -3.84 -2.02
N LYS A 2 -16.65 -2.73 -1.35
CA LYS A 2 -15.56 -1.80 -0.96
C LYS A 2 -15.04 -2.26 0.39
N ILE A 3 -13.77 -2.59 0.45
CA ILE A 3 -13.09 -3.00 1.68
C ILE A 3 -12.12 -1.88 2.07
N SER A 4 -12.14 -1.45 3.33
CA SER A 4 -11.17 -0.48 3.83
C SER A 4 -9.79 -1.11 3.97
N VAL A 5 -8.74 -0.28 3.97
CA VAL A 5 -7.36 -0.74 4.21
C VAL A 5 -7.28 -1.53 5.52
N ARG A 6 -7.88 -1.01 6.60
CA ARG A 6 -7.94 -1.70 7.90
C ARG A 6 -8.50 -3.12 7.77
N LYS A 7 -9.67 -3.23 7.13
CA LYS A 7 -10.34 -4.53 6.99
C LYS A 7 -9.56 -5.48 6.11
N PHE A 8 -8.90 -4.98 5.06
CA PHE A 8 -8.04 -5.81 4.23
C PHE A 8 -6.81 -6.31 4.99
N GLN A 9 -6.16 -5.45 5.79
CA GLN A 9 -5.02 -5.85 6.62
C GLN A 9 -5.41 -6.91 7.66
N GLU A 10 -6.59 -6.80 8.29
CA GLU A 10 -7.12 -7.83 9.18
C GLU A 10 -7.31 -9.17 8.45
N LEU A 11 -7.93 -9.15 7.26
CA LEU A 11 -8.14 -10.36 6.46
C LEU A 11 -6.79 -10.96 6.00
N TYR A 12 -5.85 -10.12 5.59
CA TYR A 12 -4.53 -10.54 5.17
C TYR A 12 -3.74 -11.18 6.32
N SER A 13 -3.76 -10.59 7.50
CA SER A 13 -3.10 -11.18 8.67
C SER A 13 -3.69 -12.56 9.03
N ILE A 14 -5.02 -12.72 8.95
CA ILE A 14 -5.68 -14.02 9.16
C ILE A 14 -5.25 -15.03 8.09
N SER A 15 -5.14 -14.63 6.82
CA SER A 15 -4.74 -15.52 5.74
C SER A 15 -3.33 -16.09 5.90
N ASN A 16 -2.48 -15.38 6.65
CA ASN A 16 -1.10 -15.78 6.92
C ASN A 16 -0.92 -16.56 8.24
N ILE A 17 -1.99 -16.80 9.00
CA ILE A 17 -1.92 -17.63 10.21
C ILE A 17 -1.69 -19.10 9.80
N GLU A 18 -0.76 -19.75 10.47
CA GLU A 18 -0.53 -21.18 10.32
C GLU A 18 -1.62 -21.97 11.09
N THR A 19 -2.71 -22.28 10.41
CA THR A 19 -3.83 -23.08 10.93
C THR A 19 -4.48 -23.86 9.79
N ASN A 20 -5.43 -24.75 10.11
CA ASN A 20 -6.12 -25.51 9.06
C ASN A 20 -7.05 -24.61 8.23
N GLU A 21 -7.30 -24.99 6.97
CA GLU A 21 -8.06 -24.19 6.00
C GLU A 21 -9.51 -23.91 6.43
N ALA A 22 -10.13 -24.85 7.16
CA ALA A 22 -11.50 -24.68 7.65
C ALA A 22 -11.57 -23.62 8.76
N GLU A 23 -10.61 -23.66 9.69
CA GLU A 23 -10.50 -22.66 10.76
C GLU A 23 -10.15 -21.28 10.18
N LYS A 24 -9.21 -21.22 9.24
CA LYS A 24 -8.84 -19.99 8.52
C LYS A 24 -10.06 -19.38 7.84
N SER A 25 -10.83 -20.19 7.11
CA SER A 25 -12.04 -19.74 6.43
C SER A 25 -13.08 -19.21 7.42
N SER A 26 -13.24 -19.87 8.60
CA SER A 26 -14.14 -19.40 9.65
C SER A 26 -13.69 -18.03 10.20
N LEU A 27 -12.41 -17.85 10.50
CA LEU A 27 -11.83 -16.58 10.96
C LEU A 27 -12.01 -15.45 9.93
N LEU A 28 -11.81 -15.75 8.65
CA LEU A 28 -12.02 -14.78 7.57
C LEU A 28 -13.48 -14.35 7.48
N VAL A 29 -14.44 -15.30 7.62
CA VAL A 29 -15.87 -14.99 7.65
C VAL A 29 -16.25 -14.18 8.88
N GLN A 30 -15.74 -14.52 10.07
CA GLN A 30 -15.90 -13.72 11.28
C GLN A 30 -15.39 -12.28 11.08
N CYS A 31 -14.18 -12.15 10.60
CA CYS A 31 -13.59 -10.86 10.33
C CYS A 31 -14.45 -10.03 9.35
N LEU A 32 -14.88 -10.63 8.23
CA LEU A 32 -15.67 -9.93 7.22
C LEU A 32 -17.04 -9.47 7.75
N THR A 33 -17.70 -10.32 8.53
CA THR A 33 -19.09 -10.10 8.99
C THR A 33 -19.19 -9.42 10.35
N GLY A 34 -18.11 -9.40 11.13
CA GLY A 34 -18.11 -8.95 12.53
C GLY A 34 -18.83 -9.91 13.48
N LYS A 35 -19.13 -11.15 13.05
CA LYS A 35 -19.78 -12.19 13.81
C LYS A 35 -18.78 -12.96 14.67
N ASN A 36 -19.26 -13.48 15.83
CA ASN A 36 -18.45 -14.40 16.62
C ASN A 36 -18.53 -15.83 16.07
N GLN A 37 -17.72 -16.75 16.63
CA GLN A 37 -17.67 -18.15 16.20
C GLN A 37 -19.04 -18.83 16.25
N ASP A 38 -19.78 -18.70 17.37
CA ASP A 38 -21.08 -19.32 17.55
C ASP A 38 -22.12 -18.87 16.51
N GLU A 39 -22.02 -17.64 16.07
CA GLU A 39 -22.91 -17.08 15.03
C GLU A 39 -22.52 -17.56 13.64
N VAL A 40 -21.24 -17.81 13.39
CA VAL A 40 -20.74 -18.38 12.14
C VAL A 40 -21.12 -19.86 12.06
N ASP A 41 -20.96 -20.62 13.13
CA ASP A 41 -21.31 -22.05 13.21
C ASP A 41 -22.81 -22.31 12.99
N LYS A 42 -23.66 -21.37 13.40
CA LYS A 42 -25.11 -21.41 13.15
C LYS A 42 -25.55 -20.89 11.79
N MET A 43 -24.58 -20.44 10.97
CA MET A 43 -24.90 -19.87 9.65
C MET A 43 -25.26 -20.98 8.65
N PRO A 44 -26.30 -20.78 7.82
CA PRO A 44 -26.59 -21.70 6.72
C PRO A 44 -25.37 -21.88 5.80
N ILE A 45 -25.03 -23.13 5.47
CA ILE A 45 -23.83 -23.46 4.68
C ILE A 45 -23.78 -22.75 3.34
N GLY A 46 -24.89 -22.52 2.67
CA GLY A 46 -24.96 -21.76 1.42
C GLY A 46 -24.49 -20.31 1.59
N LYS A 47 -24.88 -19.66 2.70
CA LYS A 47 -24.44 -18.30 3.01
C LYS A 47 -22.98 -18.24 3.40
N TYR A 48 -22.50 -19.24 4.15
CA TYR A 48 -21.09 -19.38 4.49
C TYR A 48 -20.22 -19.48 3.23
N ASN A 49 -20.58 -20.39 2.30
CA ASN A 49 -19.85 -20.57 1.05
C ASN A 49 -19.88 -19.31 0.17
N GLU A 50 -21.01 -18.58 0.12
CA GLU A 50 -21.10 -17.31 -0.57
C GLU A 50 -20.11 -16.27 -0.02
N LEU A 51 -19.94 -16.20 1.29
CA LEU A 51 -19.00 -15.29 1.94
C LEU A 51 -17.55 -15.70 1.65
N CYS A 52 -17.21 -16.98 1.72
CA CYS A 52 -15.88 -17.46 1.33
C CYS A 52 -15.56 -17.13 -0.13
N GLN A 53 -16.51 -17.34 -1.06
CA GLN A 53 -16.33 -16.97 -2.48
C GLN A 53 -16.14 -15.45 -2.65
N LYS A 54 -16.87 -14.64 -1.91
CA LYS A 54 -16.67 -13.17 -1.93
C LYS A 54 -15.29 -12.76 -1.48
N ILE A 55 -14.78 -13.34 -0.39
CA ILE A 55 -13.44 -13.09 0.11
C ILE A 55 -12.40 -13.44 -0.98
N ASN A 56 -12.48 -14.66 -1.52
CA ASN A 56 -11.55 -15.12 -2.56
C ASN A 56 -11.60 -14.24 -3.80
N THR A 57 -12.80 -13.81 -4.23
CA THR A 57 -12.98 -12.91 -5.37
C THR A 57 -12.36 -11.53 -5.09
N GLU A 58 -12.49 -11.00 -3.87
CA GLU A 58 -11.86 -9.72 -3.52
C GLU A 58 -10.33 -9.82 -3.50
N PHE A 59 -9.76 -10.89 -2.94
CA PHE A 59 -8.32 -11.10 -2.99
C PHE A 59 -7.81 -11.26 -4.43
N ALA A 60 -8.50 -12.06 -5.26
CA ALA A 60 -8.12 -12.30 -6.64
C ALA A 60 -8.06 -11.01 -7.50
N LYS A 61 -8.83 -9.98 -7.18
CA LYS A 61 -8.78 -8.69 -7.88
C LYS A 61 -7.43 -8.00 -7.79
N TYR A 62 -6.66 -8.28 -6.74
CA TYR A 62 -5.39 -7.63 -6.45
C TYR A 62 -4.17 -8.50 -6.74
N THR A 63 -4.38 -9.74 -7.23
CA THR A 63 -3.30 -10.70 -7.57
C THR A 63 -3.01 -10.79 -9.07
N GLY A 64 -3.83 -10.15 -9.92
CA GLY A 64 -3.67 -10.16 -11.38
C GLY A 64 -2.83 -8.99 -11.91
N ASP A 65 -2.41 -9.09 -13.18
CA ASP A 65 -1.77 -7.98 -13.90
C ASP A 65 -2.73 -6.79 -14.01
N MET A 66 -2.51 -5.79 -13.19
CA MET A 66 -3.26 -4.56 -13.27
C MET A 66 -2.60 -3.62 -14.29
N ASN A 67 -3.32 -3.29 -15.35
CA ASN A 67 -2.94 -2.17 -16.22
C ASN A 67 -3.21 -0.87 -15.46
N LEU A 68 -2.21 -0.44 -14.68
CA LEU A 68 -2.32 0.68 -13.76
C LEU A 68 -2.07 1.99 -14.50
N GLY A 69 -3.14 2.59 -15.01
CA GLY A 69 -3.10 3.99 -15.40
C GLY A 69 -2.79 4.89 -14.19
N LYS A 70 -2.55 6.18 -14.43
CA LYS A 70 -2.29 7.14 -13.36
C LYS A 70 -3.49 7.20 -12.39
N PRO A 71 -3.29 6.94 -11.09
CA PRO A 71 -4.38 7.00 -10.11
C PRO A 71 -4.82 8.44 -9.83
N ARG A 72 -5.94 8.57 -9.10
CA ARG A 72 -6.50 9.89 -8.74
C ARG A 72 -5.56 10.64 -7.80
N ASN A 73 -5.44 11.94 -8.00
CA ASN A 73 -4.66 12.81 -7.10
C ASN A 73 -5.45 13.32 -5.88
N TRP A 74 -6.77 13.12 -5.84
CA TRP A 74 -7.62 13.68 -4.79
C TRP A 74 -8.47 12.60 -4.15
N VAL A 75 -8.50 12.59 -2.81
CA VAL A 75 -9.31 11.66 -2.04
C VAL A 75 -9.96 12.35 -0.84
N TRP A 76 -11.18 11.92 -0.51
CA TRP A 76 -11.91 12.33 0.66
C TRP A 76 -11.97 11.19 1.66
N VAL A 77 -11.54 11.48 2.91
CA VAL A 77 -11.56 10.51 4.01
C VAL A 77 -12.02 11.22 5.28
N LYS A 78 -13.01 10.68 5.96
CA LYS A 78 -13.52 11.24 7.23
C LYS A 78 -13.75 12.77 7.16
N ASN A 79 -14.40 13.24 6.10
CA ASN A 79 -14.66 14.68 5.85
C ASN A 79 -13.39 15.54 5.70
N ARG A 80 -12.26 14.93 5.36
CA ARG A 80 -11.00 15.63 5.06
C ARG A 80 -10.59 15.37 3.63
N LEU A 81 -10.15 16.42 2.96
CA LEU A 81 -9.62 16.35 1.60
C LEU A 81 -8.11 16.18 1.64
N TYR A 82 -7.62 15.21 0.88
CA TYR A 82 -6.21 14.94 0.72
C TYR A 82 -5.80 15.02 -0.74
N PHE A 83 -4.64 15.62 -0.99
CA PHE A 83 -3.96 15.58 -2.28
C PHE A 83 -2.86 14.52 -2.24
N ILE A 84 -2.88 13.58 -3.19
CA ILE A 84 -1.87 12.54 -3.33
C ILE A 84 -0.80 13.06 -4.28
N ASN A 85 0.42 13.17 -3.80
CA ASN A 85 1.56 13.60 -4.59
C ASN A 85 2.35 12.39 -5.08
N TYR A 86 2.27 12.13 -6.37
CA TYR A 86 3.07 11.10 -7.05
C TYR A 86 4.37 11.66 -7.65
N ASP A 87 4.57 12.97 -7.61
CA ASP A 87 5.78 13.60 -8.10
C ASP A 87 6.86 13.54 -7.02
N ILE A 88 7.84 12.69 -7.22
CA ILE A 88 8.97 12.51 -6.31
C ILE A 88 9.91 13.72 -6.37
N ALA A 89 9.89 14.45 -7.49
CA ALA A 89 10.74 15.60 -7.70
C ALA A 89 10.22 16.90 -7.09
N LYS A 90 8.90 16.99 -6.77
CA LYS A 90 8.27 18.24 -6.28
C LYS A 90 7.28 18.01 -5.12
N PRO A 91 7.61 18.37 -3.89
CA PRO A 91 8.94 18.76 -3.39
C PRO A 91 9.90 17.58 -3.46
N PRO A 92 11.20 17.82 -3.59
CA PRO A 92 12.18 16.74 -3.68
C PRO A 92 12.04 15.83 -2.46
N MET A 93 12.19 14.52 -2.70
CA MET A 93 12.14 13.53 -1.63
C MET A 93 13.25 13.85 -0.63
N ASN A 94 12.88 14.10 0.61
CA ASN A 94 13.88 14.28 1.66
C ASN A 94 14.29 12.91 2.24
N ALA A 95 15.44 12.87 2.91
CA ALA A 95 15.99 11.64 3.50
C ALA A 95 14.98 10.95 4.45
N GLY A 96 14.20 11.72 5.22
CA GLY A 96 13.18 11.16 6.11
C GLY A 96 12.12 10.37 5.36
N ARG A 97 11.56 10.93 4.29
CA ARG A 97 10.58 10.20 3.44
C ARG A 97 11.19 8.96 2.78
N TYR A 98 12.44 9.04 2.35
CA TYR A 98 13.14 7.90 1.79
C TYR A 98 13.27 6.77 2.81
N VAL A 99 13.76 7.09 4.03
CA VAL A 99 13.90 6.12 5.12
C VAL A 99 12.55 5.52 5.52
N GLU A 100 11.51 6.34 5.64
CA GLU A 100 10.14 5.84 5.93
C GLU A 100 9.67 4.84 4.87
N ILE A 101 9.82 5.18 3.58
CA ILE A 101 9.40 4.29 2.47
C ILE A 101 10.21 2.99 2.49
N ALA A 102 11.53 3.06 2.67
CA ALA A 102 12.38 1.88 2.78
C ALA A 102 11.99 1.00 3.97
N THR A 103 11.77 1.60 5.15
CA THR A 103 11.35 0.87 6.37
C THR A 103 10.00 0.19 6.21
N PHE A 104 9.06 0.81 5.46
CA PHE A 104 7.73 0.24 5.27
C PHE A 104 7.67 -0.81 4.15
N SER A 105 8.75 -0.97 3.39
CA SER A 105 8.80 -1.91 2.27
C SER A 105 8.87 -3.39 2.68
N ASP A 106 9.31 -3.70 3.89
CA ASP A 106 9.40 -5.08 4.39
C ASP A 106 8.02 -5.72 4.58
N ASP A 107 7.02 -4.92 4.95
CA ASP A 107 5.62 -5.34 5.01
C ASP A 107 4.73 -4.26 4.39
N ILE A 108 4.64 -4.27 3.07
CA ILE A 108 3.89 -3.26 2.33
C ILE A 108 2.40 -3.30 2.67
N ILE A 109 1.82 -4.48 2.82
CA ILE A 109 0.39 -4.61 3.11
C ILE A 109 0.09 -4.10 4.51
N GLY A 110 0.85 -4.52 5.51
CA GLY A 110 0.70 -4.04 6.89
C GLY A 110 0.98 -2.54 7.04
N ASN A 111 1.91 -1.99 6.25
CA ASN A 111 2.29 -0.59 6.32
C ASN A 111 1.67 0.32 5.25
N MET A 112 0.80 -0.18 4.39
CA MET A 112 0.22 0.54 3.25
C MET A 112 -0.41 1.89 3.65
N HIS A 113 -1.10 1.97 4.77
CA HIS A 113 -1.67 3.20 5.32
C HIS A 113 -0.59 4.24 5.69
N LYS A 114 0.57 3.79 6.18
CA LYS A 114 1.71 4.67 6.50
C LYS A 114 2.39 5.14 5.21
N ILE A 115 2.61 4.24 4.25
CA ILE A 115 3.14 4.58 2.92
C ILE A 115 2.24 5.65 2.28
N MET A 116 0.92 5.41 2.30
CA MET A 116 -0.03 6.39 1.77
C MET A 116 0.04 7.72 2.52
N ALA A 117 0.22 7.71 3.85
CA ALA A 117 0.35 8.92 4.67
C ALA A 117 1.57 9.76 4.28
N THR A 118 2.67 9.13 3.83
CA THR A 118 3.85 9.86 3.33
C THR A 118 3.60 10.57 2.00
N MET A 119 2.67 10.04 1.20
CA MET A 119 2.35 10.54 -0.15
C MET A 119 1.30 11.65 -0.13
N VAL A 120 0.47 11.73 0.92
CA VAL A 120 -0.66 12.65 0.94
C VAL A 120 -0.36 13.97 1.65
N THR A 121 -1.05 15.00 1.21
CA THR A 121 -1.05 16.32 1.85
C THR A 121 -2.47 16.69 2.20
N PRO A 122 -2.80 16.90 3.50
CA PRO A 122 -4.11 17.37 3.89
C PRO A 122 -4.34 18.79 3.38
N MET A 123 -5.51 18.99 2.77
CA MET A 123 -5.91 20.26 2.19
C MET A 123 -7.01 20.93 3.01
N ARG A 124 -7.12 22.24 2.90
CA ARG A 124 -8.21 23.03 3.47
C ARG A 124 -8.71 24.03 2.46
N MET A 125 -10.00 24.28 2.49
CA MET A 125 -10.59 25.40 1.76
C MET A 125 -10.29 26.71 2.50
N THR A 126 -9.84 27.71 1.77
CA THR A 126 -9.61 29.08 2.25
C THR A 126 -10.24 30.06 1.27
N TYR A 127 -10.29 31.32 1.64
CA TYR A 127 -10.76 32.38 0.71
C TYR A 127 -9.87 32.52 -0.55
N LYS A 128 -8.63 32.00 -0.50
CA LYS A 128 -7.71 31.91 -1.65
C LYS A 128 -7.79 30.56 -2.40
N GLY A 129 -8.83 29.75 -2.13
CA GLY A 129 -9.00 28.41 -2.68
C GLY A 129 -8.39 27.32 -1.81
N LEU A 130 -8.15 26.14 -2.40
CA LEU A 130 -7.57 24.99 -1.74
C LEU A 130 -6.10 25.21 -1.42
N GLN A 131 -5.72 25.07 -0.16
CA GLN A 131 -4.35 25.23 0.31
C GLN A 131 -3.92 24.07 1.23
N PRO A 132 -2.63 23.68 1.22
CA PRO A 132 -2.11 22.71 2.18
C PRO A 132 -2.30 23.16 3.62
N LYS A 133 -2.61 22.25 4.53
CA LYS A 133 -2.55 22.52 5.97
C LYS A 133 -1.09 22.66 6.39
N LYS A 134 -0.79 23.72 7.16
CA LYS A 134 0.60 24.00 7.62
C LYS A 134 1.12 22.93 8.57
N LYS A 135 0.30 22.44 9.50
CA LYS A 135 0.67 21.42 10.48
C LYS A 135 0.14 20.07 9.98
N LYS A 136 1.03 19.10 9.82
CA LYS A 136 0.73 17.73 9.46
C LYS A 136 0.91 16.86 10.68
N ASP A 137 -0.15 16.19 11.10
CA ASP A 137 -0.08 15.10 12.06
C ASP A 137 -0.02 13.81 11.25
N HIS A 138 1.17 13.20 11.18
CA HIS A 138 1.41 12.02 10.35
C HIS A 138 0.63 10.80 10.84
N GLU A 139 0.53 10.64 12.16
CA GLU A 139 -0.22 9.55 12.77
C GLU A 139 -1.72 9.68 12.47
N GLN A 140 -2.26 10.89 12.61
CA GLN A 140 -3.66 11.13 12.25
C GLN A 140 -3.92 10.85 10.76
N ILE A 141 -3.00 11.24 9.87
CA ILE A 141 -3.12 10.96 8.43
C ILE A 141 -3.10 9.45 8.20
N ALA A 142 -2.16 8.71 8.81
CA ALA A 142 -2.08 7.26 8.69
C ALA A 142 -3.38 6.58 9.17
N ASN A 143 -3.94 7.04 10.29
CA ASN A 143 -5.22 6.55 10.81
C ASN A 143 -6.40 6.87 9.88
N ASP A 144 -6.39 8.00 9.19
CA ASP A 144 -7.40 8.31 8.18
C ASP A 144 -7.23 7.39 6.96
N MET A 145 -6.00 7.10 6.54
CA MET A 145 -5.74 6.20 5.40
C MET A 145 -6.21 4.76 5.65
N LEU A 146 -6.29 4.29 6.89
CA LEU A 146 -6.87 2.99 7.23
C LEU A 146 -8.35 2.86 6.83
N GLU A 147 -9.08 3.96 6.77
CA GLU A 147 -10.51 3.96 6.42
C GLU A 147 -10.75 4.16 4.90
N MET A 148 -9.69 4.34 4.12
CA MET A 148 -9.82 4.42 2.67
C MET A 148 -10.17 3.08 2.05
N ASP A 149 -10.76 3.14 0.86
CA ASP A 149 -10.92 1.97 -0.01
C ASP A 149 -9.56 1.37 -0.33
N PHE A 150 -9.40 0.07 -0.03
CA PHE A 150 -8.14 -0.64 -0.22
C PHE A 150 -7.65 -0.56 -1.66
N GLY A 151 -8.54 -0.76 -2.64
CA GLY A 151 -8.16 -0.72 -4.06
C GLY A 151 -7.56 0.62 -4.48
N VAL A 152 -8.06 1.73 -3.93
CA VAL A 152 -7.51 3.06 -4.20
C VAL A 152 -6.11 3.22 -3.62
N VAL A 153 -5.93 2.81 -2.35
CA VAL A 153 -4.63 2.90 -1.68
C VAL A 153 -3.60 1.98 -2.33
N TYR A 154 -4.01 0.74 -2.60
CA TYR A 154 -3.21 -0.26 -3.28
C TYR A 154 -2.70 0.25 -4.63
N HIS A 155 -3.60 0.72 -5.50
CA HIS A 155 -3.25 1.30 -6.79
C HIS A 155 -2.31 2.50 -6.66
N SER A 156 -2.56 3.37 -5.67
CA SER A 156 -1.71 4.54 -5.41
C SER A 156 -0.31 4.14 -4.97
N CYS A 157 -0.19 3.16 -4.08
CA CYS A 157 1.11 2.65 -3.64
C CYS A 157 1.88 1.98 -4.78
N LEU A 158 1.21 1.15 -5.60
CA LEU A 158 1.80 0.54 -6.78
C LEU A 158 2.38 1.56 -7.74
N PHE A 159 1.56 2.52 -8.12
CA PHE A 159 1.98 3.58 -9.02
C PHE A 159 3.16 4.36 -8.46
N PHE A 160 3.11 4.68 -7.17
CA PHE A 160 4.20 5.37 -6.48
C PHE A 160 5.50 4.59 -6.53
N TYR A 161 5.48 3.28 -6.20
CA TYR A 161 6.68 2.45 -6.27
C TYR A 161 7.23 2.31 -7.68
N ALA A 162 6.37 2.20 -8.69
CA ALA A 162 6.80 2.17 -10.09
C ALA A 162 7.52 3.47 -10.50
N VAL A 163 7.00 4.63 -10.10
CA VAL A 163 7.62 5.94 -10.34
C VAL A 163 8.93 6.08 -9.55
N PHE A 164 8.93 5.62 -8.29
CA PHE A 164 10.09 5.65 -7.41
C PHE A 164 11.25 4.83 -7.97
N THR A 165 11.00 3.56 -8.33
CA THR A 165 11.98 2.66 -8.93
C THR A 165 12.57 3.25 -10.23
N LYS A 166 11.69 3.75 -11.10
CA LYS A 166 12.13 4.39 -12.35
C LYS A 166 12.99 5.64 -12.11
N SER A 167 12.66 6.44 -11.11
CA SER A 167 13.43 7.63 -10.73
C SER A 167 14.82 7.26 -10.23
N ILE A 168 14.93 6.22 -9.40
CA ILE A 168 16.24 5.72 -8.93
C ILE A 168 17.06 5.18 -10.08
N GLN A 169 16.48 4.36 -10.97
CA GLN A 169 17.19 3.85 -12.15
C GLN A 169 17.73 4.99 -13.03
N ASN A 170 16.93 6.02 -13.27
CA ASN A 170 17.37 7.19 -14.02
C ASN A 170 18.52 7.95 -13.30
N SER A 171 18.46 8.05 -11.98
CA SER A 171 19.54 8.66 -11.19
C SER A 171 20.83 7.85 -11.27
N ILE A 172 20.76 6.52 -11.21
CA ILE A 172 21.90 5.62 -11.40
C ILE A 172 22.54 5.83 -12.78
N ILE A 173 21.73 5.86 -13.84
CA ILE A 173 22.21 6.09 -15.21
C ILE A 173 22.91 7.45 -15.31
N TYR A 174 22.32 8.50 -14.73
CA TYR A 174 22.89 9.84 -14.71
C TYR A 174 24.23 9.86 -13.96
N PHE A 175 24.31 9.29 -12.76
CA PHE A 175 25.57 9.21 -12.00
C PHE A 175 26.66 8.43 -12.74
N LYS A 176 26.32 7.32 -13.39
CA LYS A 176 27.27 6.57 -14.25
C LYS A 176 27.79 7.42 -15.41
N SER A 177 26.96 8.32 -15.96
CA SER A 177 27.34 9.15 -17.11
C SER A 177 28.26 10.31 -16.77
N ILE A 178 28.27 10.79 -15.51
CA ILE A 178 29.09 11.95 -15.08
C ILE A 178 30.30 11.58 -14.23
N ALA A 179 30.41 10.32 -13.83
CA ALA A 179 31.50 9.89 -12.95
C ALA A 179 32.79 9.71 -13.71
N GLU A 180 33.76 10.52 -13.37
CA GLU A 180 35.17 10.38 -13.83
C GLU A 180 35.90 9.22 -13.09
N ASP A 181 35.40 8.81 -11.91
CA ASP A 181 35.98 7.78 -11.04
C ASP A 181 35.01 6.57 -10.92
N GLY A 182 35.12 5.64 -11.85
CA GLY A 182 34.20 4.50 -11.99
C GLY A 182 34.04 3.62 -10.76
N ALA A 183 35.07 3.44 -9.92
CA ALA A 183 35.05 2.50 -8.81
C ALA A 183 34.15 2.94 -7.64
N LYS A 184 34.13 4.22 -7.29
CA LYS A 184 33.23 4.75 -6.22
C LYS A 184 31.76 4.79 -6.61
N VAL A 185 31.51 4.99 -7.90
CA VAL A 185 30.14 5.00 -8.43
C VAL A 185 29.59 3.58 -8.51
N GLU A 186 30.43 2.60 -8.81
CA GLU A 186 30.04 1.20 -8.87
C GLU A 186 29.58 0.69 -7.49
N GLU A 187 30.28 1.07 -6.40
CA GLU A 187 29.87 0.74 -5.02
C GLU A 187 28.53 1.39 -4.63
N VAL A 188 28.33 2.69 -4.93
CA VAL A 188 27.07 3.39 -4.67
C VAL A 188 25.93 2.83 -5.50
N VAL A 189 26.20 2.48 -6.76
CA VAL A 189 25.22 1.84 -7.67
C VAL A 189 24.88 0.45 -7.21
N GLN A 190 25.86 -0.34 -6.74
CA GLN A 190 25.64 -1.68 -6.23
C GLN A 190 24.79 -1.65 -4.96
N ASN A 191 25.09 -0.77 -4.02
CA ASN A 191 24.28 -0.55 -2.81
C ASN A 191 22.85 -0.07 -3.15
N LEU A 192 22.68 0.77 -4.17
CA LEU A 192 21.36 1.19 -4.65
C LEU A 192 20.63 0.06 -5.40
N CYS A 193 21.34 -0.79 -6.15
CA CYS A 193 20.77 -1.95 -6.81
C CYS A 193 20.37 -3.03 -5.78
N GLU A 194 21.19 -3.28 -4.75
CA GLU A 194 20.86 -4.21 -3.67
C GLU A 194 19.63 -3.73 -2.86
N LEU A 195 19.52 -2.41 -2.63
CA LEU A 195 18.30 -1.80 -2.08
C LEU A 195 17.07 -1.95 -3.01
N LEU A 196 17.28 -2.06 -4.32
CA LEU A 196 16.22 -2.26 -5.31
C LEU A 196 15.95 -3.74 -5.60
N ASP A 197 16.95 -4.62 -5.51
CA ASP A 197 16.87 -6.06 -5.81
C ASP A 197 16.41 -6.89 -4.60
N GLY A 198 16.57 -6.38 -3.37
CA GLY A 198 15.76 -6.78 -2.20
C GLY A 198 14.30 -6.40 -2.40
N SER A 199 13.93 -6.31 -3.61
CA SER A 199 13.04 -5.39 -4.28
C SER A 199 11.64 -5.52 -3.72
N VAL A 200 11.23 -4.45 -3.15
CA VAL A 200 9.88 -4.04 -2.84
C VAL A 200 8.84 -4.61 -3.84
N MET A 201 9.18 -4.70 -5.11
CA MET A 201 8.27 -5.20 -6.15
C MET A 201 8.25 -6.73 -6.27
N ALA A 202 9.39 -7.41 -6.20
CA ALA A 202 9.44 -8.86 -6.31
C ALA A 202 8.88 -9.54 -5.05
N ASN A 203 9.22 -9.04 -3.87
CA ASN A 203 8.65 -9.51 -2.61
C ASN A 203 7.16 -9.19 -2.52
N TRP A 204 6.73 -8.09 -3.10
CA TRP A 204 5.34 -7.69 -3.10
C TRP A 204 4.45 -8.55 -4.01
N TYR A 205 4.88 -8.85 -5.24
CA TYR A 205 4.22 -9.85 -6.09
C TYR A 205 4.20 -11.24 -5.45
N GLN A 206 5.24 -11.60 -4.69
CA GLN A 206 5.28 -12.88 -3.97
C GLN A 206 4.38 -12.87 -2.73
N SER A 207 4.31 -11.77 -1.99
CA SER A 207 3.45 -11.65 -0.80
C SER A 207 1.95 -11.63 -1.15
N LEU A 208 1.60 -11.23 -2.37
CA LEU A 208 0.23 -11.30 -2.88
C LEU A 208 -0.16 -12.68 -3.43
N LYS A 209 0.78 -13.61 -3.62
CA LYS A 209 0.47 -15.02 -3.85
C LYS A 209 -0.03 -15.64 -2.55
N ILE A 210 -1.21 -15.24 -2.13
CA ILE A 210 -1.95 -15.89 -1.07
C ILE A 210 -2.28 -17.28 -1.62
N SER A 211 -1.68 -18.31 -1.02
CA SER A 211 -2.11 -19.68 -1.22
C SER A 211 -3.52 -19.78 -0.63
N VAL A 212 -4.52 -19.79 -1.49
CA VAL A 212 -5.92 -20.06 -1.17
C VAL A 212 -6.17 -21.53 -1.40
#